data_1ae2da5ba21ce544918abbb6c8308900
#
_entry.id   1ae2da5ba21ce544918abbb6c8308900
#
_cell.length_a   1.000
_cell.length_b   1.000
_cell.length_c   1.000
_cell.angle_alpha   90.00
_cell.angle_beta   90.00
_cell.angle_gamma   90.00
#
_symmetry.space_group_name_H-M   'P 1'
#
loop_
_entity.id
_entity.type
_entity.pdbx_description
1 polymer ?
#
loop_
_entity_poly.entity_id
_entity_poly.type
_entity_poly.pdbx_seq_one_letter_code
_entity_poly.pdbx_strand_id
1 'polypeptide(L)'
;MAVQKNVIKGILAGTFALMLSGCVTVPDAIKGSSPTPQQDLVRVMSAPQLYVGQEARFGGKVVNVQNQQGKTRLEIATVPLDSGARPELGEPSRGRIFADVNGF
;
A
#
# COMPACT_ATOMS: atom_id res chain seq x y z
N MET A 1 -35.40 -22.04 -29.01
CA MET A 1 -35.65 -20.96 -28.02
C MET A 1 -35.08 -21.22 -26.65
N ALA A 2 -35.16 -22.44 -26.12
CA ALA A 2 -34.52 -22.72 -24.80
C ALA A 2 -33.02 -22.57 -24.80
N VAL A 3 -32.33 -22.88 -25.91
CA VAL A 3 -30.89 -22.75 -26.07
C VAL A 3 -30.42 -21.31 -25.98
N GLN A 4 -31.15 -20.35 -26.54
CA GLN A 4 -30.80 -18.91 -26.49
C GLN A 4 -30.87 -18.35 -25.08
N LYS A 5 -31.84 -18.75 -24.29
CA LYS A 5 -31.94 -18.31 -22.88
C LYS A 5 -30.76 -18.79 -22.05
N ASN A 6 -30.28 -19.99 -22.27
CA ASN A 6 -29.14 -20.54 -21.54
C ASN A 6 -27.83 -19.81 -21.91
N VAL A 7 -27.65 -19.44 -23.18
CA VAL A 7 -26.47 -18.68 -23.64
C VAL A 7 -26.44 -17.30 -23.01
N ILE A 8 -27.58 -16.58 -22.97
CA ILE A 8 -27.69 -15.27 -22.35
C ILE A 8 -27.36 -15.33 -20.86
N LYS A 9 -27.86 -16.32 -20.14
CA LYS A 9 -27.56 -16.49 -18.72
C LYS A 9 -26.07 -16.75 -18.48
N GLY A 10 -25.42 -17.53 -19.33
CA GLY A 10 -23.99 -17.78 -19.24
C GLY A 10 -23.15 -16.53 -19.46
N ILE A 11 -23.51 -15.68 -20.42
CA ILE A 11 -22.81 -14.41 -20.68
C ILE A 11 -22.94 -13.43 -19.51
N LEU A 12 -24.12 -13.29 -18.93
CA LEU A 12 -24.34 -12.42 -17.78
C LEU A 12 -23.55 -12.89 -16.56
N ALA A 13 -23.50 -14.17 -16.27
CA ALA A 13 -22.72 -14.70 -15.17
C ALA A 13 -21.22 -14.46 -15.37
N GLY A 14 -20.69 -14.62 -16.57
CA GLY A 14 -19.31 -14.35 -16.90
C GLY A 14 -18.93 -12.89 -16.73
N THR A 15 -19.77 -11.97 -17.18
CA THR A 15 -19.56 -10.53 -17.03
C THR A 15 -19.53 -10.10 -15.56
N PHE A 16 -20.45 -10.62 -14.77
CA PHE A 16 -20.49 -10.33 -13.34
C PHE A 16 -19.24 -10.82 -12.60
N ALA A 17 -18.73 -12.01 -12.91
CA ALA A 17 -17.50 -12.54 -12.32
C ALA A 17 -16.28 -11.67 -12.67
N LEU A 18 -16.19 -11.14 -13.89
CA LEU A 18 -15.11 -10.21 -14.29
C LEU A 18 -15.16 -8.90 -13.51
N MET A 19 -16.34 -8.37 -13.21
CA MET A 19 -16.47 -7.16 -12.40
C MET A 19 -16.03 -7.36 -10.95
N LEU A 20 -16.22 -8.54 -10.38
CA LEU A 20 -15.81 -8.85 -9.01
C LEU A 20 -14.30 -9.04 -8.89
N SER A 21 -13.61 -9.46 -9.94
CA SER A 21 -12.16 -9.73 -9.89
C SER A 21 -11.29 -8.48 -9.90
N GLY A 22 -11.87 -7.28 -10.13
CA GLY A 22 -11.15 -6.02 -10.23
C GLY A 22 -11.15 -5.14 -8.98
N CYS A 23 -11.55 -5.64 -7.82
CA CYS A 23 -11.89 -4.80 -6.66
C CYS A 23 -10.80 -4.67 -5.59
N VAL A 24 -9.53 -4.96 -5.87
CA VAL A 24 -8.45 -4.73 -4.90
C VAL A 24 -8.00 -3.27 -5.01
N THR A 25 -8.33 -2.48 -4.00
CA THR A 25 -7.95 -1.06 -3.93
C THR A 25 -7.23 -0.75 -2.63
N VAL A 26 -6.42 0.31 -2.65
CA VAL A 26 -5.76 0.83 -1.46
C VAL A 26 -6.81 1.49 -0.57
N PRO A 27 -6.84 1.24 0.75
CA PRO A 27 -7.74 1.93 1.67
C PRO A 27 -7.57 3.44 1.63
N ASP A 28 -8.68 4.19 1.71
CA ASP A 28 -8.65 5.65 1.64
C ASP A 28 -7.82 6.29 2.75
N ALA A 29 -7.77 5.67 3.93
CA ALA A 29 -7.01 6.18 5.07
C ALA A 29 -5.51 6.30 4.80
N ILE A 30 -4.95 5.51 3.88
CA ILE A 30 -3.53 5.51 3.55
C ILE A 30 -3.25 5.86 2.09
N LYS A 31 -4.28 6.22 1.34
CA LYS A 31 -4.16 6.49 -0.10
C LYS A 31 -3.35 7.75 -0.40
N GLY A 32 -3.42 8.75 0.48
CA GLY A 32 -2.72 10.01 0.29
C GLY A 32 -3.26 10.83 -0.87
N SER A 33 -2.49 11.83 -1.30
CA SER A 33 -2.86 12.76 -2.37
C SER A 33 -2.20 12.40 -3.71
N SER A 34 -1.10 11.66 -3.71
CA SER A 34 -0.42 11.25 -4.94
C SER A 34 -0.98 9.95 -5.48
N PRO A 35 -1.29 9.86 -6.79
CA PRO A 35 -1.66 8.58 -7.40
C PRO A 35 -0.51 7.59 -7.50
N THR A 36 0.74 8.09 -7.45
CA THR A 36 1.96 7.28 -7.57
C THR A 36 2.95 7.63 -6.47
N PRO A 37 2.62 7.37 -5.18
CA PRO A 37 3.57 7.62 -4.10
C PRO A 37 4.79 6.71 -4.24
N GLN A 38 5.95 7.18 -3.77
CA GLN A 38 7.16 6.37 -3.79
C GLN A 38 7.02 5.20 -2.81
N GLN A 39 7.27 3.99 -3.29
CA GLN A 39 7.18 2.75 -2.49
C GLN A 39 8.48 1.96 -2.49
N ASP A 40 9.50 2.40 -3.21
CA ASP A 40 10.79 1.71 -3.30
C ASP A 40 11.81 2.39 -2.38
N LEU A 41 12.00 1.82 -1.20
CA LEU A 41 12.94 2.34 -0.22
C LEU A 41 14.39 2.28 -0.72
N VAL A 42 14.76 1.24 -1.44
CA VAL A 42 16.13 1.08 -1.95
C VAL A 42 16.47 2.25 -2.90
N ARG A 43 15.53 2.65 -3.74
CA ARG A 43 15.70 3.79 -4.64
C ARG A 43 15.84 5.10 -3.86
N VAL A 44 15.05 5.31 -2.81
CA VAL A 44 15.14 6.48 -1.94
C VAL A 44 16.49 6.53 -1.23
N MET A 45 16.95 5.39 -0.70
CA MET A 45 18.24 5.31 -0.01
C MET A 45 19.42 5.59 -0.92
N SER A 46 19.30 5.27 -2.21
CA SER A 46 20.36 5.51 -3.20
C SER A 46 20.55 7.00 -3.53
N ALA A 47 19.48 7.79 -3.47
CA ALA A 47 19.52 9.21 -3.80
C ALA A 47 18.47 9.98 -2.99
N PRO A 48 18.62 10.06 -1.65
CA PRO A 48 17.57 10.62 -0.80
C PRO A 48 17.22 12.08 -1.11
N GLN A 49 18.17 12.87 -1.57
CA GLN A 49 17.94 14.25 -1.91
C GLN A 49 16.95 14.48 -3.05
N LEU A 50 16.72 13.47 -3.91
CA LEU A 50 15.75 13.54 -4.99
C LEU A 50 14.30 13.36 -4.53
N TYR A 51 14.11 12.84 -3.32
CA TYR A 51 12.80 12.45 -2.82
C TYR A 51 12.29 13.35 -1.69
N VAL A 52 13.06 14.33 -1.29
CA VAL A 52 12.62 15.28 -0.26
C VAL A 52 11.37 16.02 -0.74
N GLY A 53 10.34 16.07 0.10
CA GLY A 53 9.06 16.69 -0.23
C GLY A 53 8.11 15.86 -1.05
N GLN A 54 8.52 14.67 -1.49
CA GLN A 54 7.65 13.74 -2.21
C GLN A 54 6.84 12.88 -1.24
N GLU A 55 5.64 12.54 -1.65
CA GLU A 55 4.80 11.60 -0.91
C GLU A 55 5.31 10.18 -1.10
N ALA A 56 5.37 9.43 0.00
CA ALA A 56 5.81 8.05 0.00
C ALA A 56 4.77 7.16 0.69
N ARG A 57 4.81 5.89 0.36
CA ARG A 57 3.98 4.88 1.02
C ARG A 57 4.89 3.70 1.37
N PHE A 58 5.17 3.57 2.66
CA PHE A 58 5.95 2.48 3.20
C PHE A 58 5.17 1.82 4.32
N GLY A 59 5.46 0.57 4.58
CA GLY A 59 4.86 -0.17 5.67
C GLY A 59 5.76 -1.30 6.10
N GLY A 60 5.46 -1.86 7.25
CA GLY A 60 6.23 -2.95 7.79
C GLY A 60 5.98 -3.12 9.28
N LYS A 61 7.01 -3.53 9.99
CA LYS A 61 6.96 -3.82 11.41
C LYS A 61 7.57 -2.66 12.20
N VAL A 62 6.81 -2.14 13.16
CA VAL A 62 7.33 -1.14 14.09
C VAL A 62 8.30 -1.83 15.05
N VAL A 63 9.55 -1.42 15.04
CA VAL A 63 10.62 -2.02 15.86
C VAL A 63 11.03 -1.13 17.02
N ASN A 64 10.70 0.16 17.00
CA ASN A 64 10.97 1.08 18.10
C ASN A 64 9.98 2.24 18.07
N VAL A 65 9.67 2.79 19.24
CA VAL A 65 8.80 3.96 19.41
C VAL A 65 9.48 4.91 20.37
N GLN A 66 9.65 6.17 19.97
CA GLN A 66 10.20 7.23 20.81
C GLN A 66 9.19 8.35 20.93
N ASN A 67 8.76 8.67 22.15
CA ASN A 67 7.90 9.79 22.43
C ASN A 67 8.76 11.02 22.78
N GLN A 68 8.59 12.07 22.01
CA GLN A 68 9.20 13.38 22.25
C GLN A 68 8.09 14.40 22.34
N GLN A 69 8.34 15.55 22.97
CA GLN A 69 7.35 16.59 23.25
C GLN A 69 6.43 16.88 22.04
N GLY A 70 5.20 16.35 22.09
CA GLY A 70 4.20 16.51 21.04
C GLY A 70 4.46 15.76 19.75
N LYS A 71 5.48 14.90 19.72
CA LYS A 71 5.82 14.08 18.54
C LYS A 71 6.11 12.64 18.96
N THR A 72 5.74 11.72 18.10
CA THR A 72 6.12 10.32 18.23
C THR A 72 6.95 9.91 17.02
N ARG A 73 8.12 9.36 17.27
CA ARG A 73 8.99 8.81 16.21
C ARG A 73 8.88 7.30 16.21
N LEU A 74 8.46 6.76 15.08
CA LEU A 74 8.38 5.31 14.85
C LEU A 74 9.55 4.87 13.99
N GLU A 75 10.27 3.84 14.43
CA GLU A 75 11.23 3.15 13.59
C GLU A 75 10.57 1.92 12.99
N ILE A 76 10.55 1.83 11.68
CA ILE A 76 9.81 0.80 10.95
C ILE A 76 10.78 0.01 10.09
N ALA A 77 10.83 -1.31 10.30
CA ALA A 77 11.48 -2.23 9.38
C ALA A 77 10.55 -2.45 8.19
N THR A 78 10.85 -1.83 7.05
CA THR A 78 9.97 -1.84 5.88
C THR A 78 10.02 -3.16 5.15
N VAL A 79 8.89 -3.55 4.59
CA VAL A 79 8.74 -4.70 3.71
C VAL A 79 7.96 -4.28 2.48
N PRO A 80 8.00 -5.05 1.38
CA PRO A 80 7.16 -4.77 0.23
C PRO A 80 5.69 -4.71 0.59
N LEU A 81 4.94 -3.87 -0.11
CA LEU A 81 3.49 -3.76 0.02
C LEU A 81 2.81 -4.54 -1.09
N ASP A 82 1.69 -5.18 -0.80
CA ASP A 82 0.86 -5.81 -1.82
C ASP A 82 0.02 -4.77 -2.57
N SER A 83 -0.83 -5.21 -3.48
CA SER A 83 -1.67 -4.31 -4.28
C SER A 83 -2.68 -3.52 -3.46
N GLY A 84 -3.04 -3.98 -2.26
CA GLY A 84 -3.89 -3.27 -1.32
C GLY A 84 -3.10 -2.43 -0.30
N ALA A 85 -1.81 -2.24 -0.51
CA ALA A 85 -0.88 -1.54 0.38
C ALA A 85 -0.73 -2.20 1.75
N ARG A 86 -0.90 -3.52 1.83
CA ARG A 86 -0.67 -4.29 3.05
C ARG A 86 0.78 -4.75 3.10
N PRO A 87 1.46 -4.60 4.25
CA PRO A 87 2.83 -5.10 4.38
C PRO A 87 2.91 -6.62 4.26
N GLU A 88 3.83 -7.09 3.44
CA GLU A 88 4.12 -8.51 3.28
C GLU A 88 5.12 -8.95 4.35
N LEU A 89 4.63 -9.22 5.55
CA LEU A 89 5.45 -9.43 6.75
C LEU A 89 6.34 -10.68 6.71
N GLY A 90 6.08 -11.62 5.79
CA GLY A 90 6.92 -12.78 5.56
C GLY A 90 8.15 -12.50 4.71
N GLU A 91 8.22 -11.34 4.06
CA GLU A 91 9.35 -10.94 3.24
C GLU A 91 10.46 -10.32 4.08
N PRO A 92 11.74 -10.42 3.65
CA PRO A 92 12.83 -9.75 4.35
C PRO A 92 12.67 -8.23 4.29
N SER A 93 13.13 -7.55 5.35
CA SER A 93 13.10 -6.10 5.40
C SER A 93 13.99 -5.49 4.30
N ARG A 94 13.49 -4.44 3.67
CA ARG A 94 14.22 -3.65 2.65
C ARG A 94 15.05 -2.53 3.26
N GLY A 95 14.96 -2.32 4.56
CA GLY A 95 15.62 -1.27 5.31
C GLY A 95 14.70 -0.70 6.35
N ARG A 96 15.14 0.36 7.03
CA ARG A 96 14.36 0.99 8.09
C ARG A 96 14.11 2.45 7.77
N ILE A 97 12.95 2.95 8.18
CA ILE A 97 12.59 4.35 8.10
C ILE A 97 12.22 4.88 9.47
N PHE A 98 12.34 6.19 9.64
CA PHE A 98 11.77 6.90 10.78
C PHE A 98 10.53 7.65 10.31
N ALA A 99 9.41 7.43 10.96
CA ALA A 99 8.17 8.15 10.71
C ALA A 99 7.87 9.03 11.91
N ASP A 100 7.86 10.33 11.71
CA ASP A 100 7.54 11.30 12.75
C ASP A 100 6.05 11.66 12.65
N VAL A 101 5.32 11.42 13.73
CA VAL A 101 3.89 11.70 13.82
C VAL A 101 3.66 12.79 14.84
N ASN A 102 2.93 13.84 14.47
CA ASN A 102 2.59 14.92 15.37
C ASN A 102 1.39 14.53 16.26
N GLY A 103 1.39 14.94 17.52
CA GLY A 103 0.21 14.89 18.37
C GLY A 103 0.08 13.68 19.29
N PHE A 104 1.13 12.99 19.63
CA PHE A 104 1.12 11.94 20.64
C PHE A 104 1.95 12.30 21.85
#